data_7e4d9eae8cb9ec8c1c0e3d21e774dc16
#
_entry.id   7e4d9eae8cb9ec8c1c0e3d21e774dc16
#
_cell.length_a   1.000
_cell.length_b   1.000
_cell.length_c   1.000
_cell.angle_alpha   90.00
_cell.angle_beta   90.00
_cell.angle_gamma   90.00
#
_symmetry.space_group_name_H-M   'P 1'
#
loop_
_entity.id
_entity.type
_entity.pdbx_description
1 polymer ?
#
loop_
_entity_poly.entity_id
_entity_poly.type
_entity_poly.pdbx_seq_one_letter_code
_entity_poly.pdbx_strand_id
1 'polypeptide(L)'
;MKLIFVSLGKMRSKPDKAMAGKATEKVAEFKKKGINILNWYWTLGRYDTVVVFEAANEKEALKFSLGVAEFVATETLVAIPRQEAIKLL
;
A
#
# COMPACT_ATOMS: atom_id res chain seq x y z
N MET A 1 -0.10 -10.34 15.56
CA MET A 1 0.97 -10.38 14.55
C MET A 1 0.47 -9.73 13.26
N LYS A 2 1.25 -8.86 12.67
CA LYS A 2 0.86 -8.19 11.42
C LYS A 2 1.63 -8.76 10.23
N LEU A 3 0.97 -8.80 9.08
CA LEU A 3 1.59 -9.17 7.82
C LEU A 3 2.06 -7.92 7.08
N ILE A 4 3.08 -8.09 6.26
CA ILE A 4 3.60 -7.02 5.43
C ILE A 4 3.11 -7.21 3.99
N PHE A 5 2.68 -6.12 3.39
CA PHE A 5 2.19 -6.09 2.01
C PHE A 5 2.93 -5.04 1.21
N VAL A 6 3.12 -5.32 -0.07
CA VAL A 6 3.67 -4.36 -1.02
C VAL A 6 2.60 -4.11 -2.08
N SER A 7 2.16 -2.89 -2.20
CA SER A 7 1.15 -2.50 -3.19
C SER A 7 1.83 -1.72 -4.30
N LEU A 8 1.74 -2.26 -5.51
CA LEU A 8 2.25 -1.63 -6.72
C LEU A 8 1.07 -0.97 -7.42
N GLY A 9 1.14 0.33 -7.66
CA GLY A 9 0.00 1.08 -8.16
C GLY A 9 0.24 1.78 -9.48
N LYS A 10 -0.81 1.79 -10.33
CA LYS A 10 -0.87 2.63 -11.52
C LYS A 10 -1.94 3.68 -11.32
N MET A 11 -1.56 4.94 -11.42
CA MET A 11 -2.51 6.04 -11.27
C MET A 11 -3.53 6.01 -12.40
N ARG A 12 -4.79 6.23 -12.07
CA ARG A 12 -5.89 6.24 -13.05
C ARG A 12 -5.97 7.53 -13.84
N SER A 13 -5.38 8.59 -13.31
CA SER A 13 -5.36 9.90 -13.95
C SER A 13 -4.09 10.64 -13.54
N LYS A 14 -3.83 11.76 -14.21
CA LYS A 14 -2.68 12.61 -13.87
C LYS A 14 -2.84 13.14 -12.45
N PRO A 15 -1.85 12.95 -11.58
CA PRO A 15 -1.93 13.42 -10.20
C PRO A 15 -1.84 14.95 -10.12
N ASP A 16 -2.49 15.50 -9.10
CA ASP A 16 -2.35 16.91 -8.74
C ASP A 16 -2.28 17.03 -7.21
N LYS A 17 -2.06 18.24 -6.72
CA LYS A 17 -1.90 18.46 -5.27
C LYS A 17 -3.15 18.12 -4.47
N ALA A 18 -4.33 18.37 -5.04
CA ALA A 18 -5.60 18.07 -4.37
C ALA A 18 -5.76 16.56 -4.19
N MET A 19 -5.45 15.76 -5.22
CA MET A 19 -5.49 14.31 -5.15
C MET A 19 -4.48 13.78 -4.15
N ALA A 20 -3.25 14.32 -4.16
CA ALA A 20 -2.22 13.92 -3.20
C ALA A 20 -2.66 14.21 -1.76
N GLY A 21 -3.33 15.33 -1.52
CA GLY A 21 -3.88 15.67 -0.20
C GLY A 21 -4.94 14.68 0.27
N LYS A 22 -5.84 14.28 -0.62
CA LYS A 22 -6.87 13.28 -0.32
C LYS A 22 -6.24 11.92 0.01
N ALA A 23 -5.21 11.54 -0.72
CA ALA A 23 -4.49 10.30 -0.45
C ALA A 23 -3.83 10.32 0.94
N THR A 24 -3.24 11.45 1.32
CA THR A 24 -2.66 11.63 2.65
C THR A 24 -3.71 11.48 3.74
N GLU A 25 -4.90 12.06 3.55
CA GLU A 25 -6.01 11.92 4.51
C GLU A 25 -6.47 10.47 4.64
N LYS A 26 -6.55 9.75 3.53
CA LYS A 26 -6.91 8.31 3.54
C LYS A 26 -5.91 7.48 4.32
N VAL A 27 -4.63 7.76 4.16
CA VAL A 27 -3.57 7.05 4.90
C VAL A 27 -3.75 7.25 6.41
N ALA A 28 -4.09 8.46 6.84
CA ALA A 28 -4.35 8.75 8.25
C ALA A 28 -5.56 7.95 8.77
N GLU A 29 -6.61 7.82 7.97
CA GLU A 29 -7.79 7.00 8.32
C GLU A 29 -7.44 5.53 8.43
N PHE A 30 -6.63 5.00 7.50
CA PHE A 30 -6.19 3.61 7.55
C PHE A 30 -5.38 3.31 8.80
N LYS A 31 -4.54 4.23 9.22
CA LYS A 31 -3.74 4.07 10.45
C LYS A 31 -4.64 3.85 11.66
N LYS A 32 -5.74 4.58 11.75
CA LYS A 32 -6.72 4.41 12.83
C LYS A 32 -7.40 3.03 12.80
N LYS A 33 -7.44 2.40 11.64
CA LYS A 33 -8.03 1.08 11.45
C LYS A 33 -7.01 -0.07 11.53
N GLY A 34 -5.78 0.24 11.91
CA GLY A 34 -4.75 -0.77 12.07
C GLY A 34 -3.95 -1.09 10.81
N ILE A 35 -4.14 -0.33 9.74
CA ILE A 35 -3.36 -0.43 8.51
C ILE A 35 -2.28 0.64 8.57
N ASN A 36 -1.03 0.22 8.77
CA ASN A 36 0.08 1.13 8.97
C ASN A 36 0.98 1.20 7.75
N ILE A 37 1.09 2.39 7.16
CA ILE A 37 1.95 2.62 6.00
C ILE A 37 3.39 2.78 6.50
N LEU A 38 4.26 1.86 6.07
CA LEU A 38 5.67 1.87 6.46
C LEU A 38 6.51 2.72 5.51
N ASN A 39 6.24 2.60 4.19
CA ASN A 39 6.93 3.35 3.15
C ASN A 39 5.97 3.66 2.03
N TRP A 40 6.17 4.81 1.40
CA TRP A 40 5.32 5.26 0.30
C TRP A 40 6.18 6.04 -0.69
N TYR A 41 6.29 5.47 -1.91
CA TYR A 41 7.12 6.04 -2.96
C TYR A 41 6.32 6.29 -4.22
N TRP A 42 6.67 7.34 -4.93
CA TRP A 42 6.27 7.51 -6.33
C TRP A 42 7.46 7.07 -7.16
N THR A 43 7.19 6.28 -8.19
CA THR A 43 8.25 5.60 -8.94
C THR A 43 8.18 5.93 -10.43
N LEU A 44 9.28 5.69 -11.10
CA LEU A 44 9.38 5.73 -12.55
C LEU A 44 9.20 4.32 -13.08
N GLY A 45 8.79 4.21 -14.34
CA GLY A 45 8.67 2.93 -15.01
C GLY A 45 7.24 2.43 -15.05
N ARG A 46 7.09 1.11 -14.96
CA ARG A 46 5.82 0.43 -15.17
C ARG A 46 4.75 0.80 -14.14
N TYR A 47 5.15 0.96 -12.89
CA TYR A 47 4.25 1.35 -11.81
C TYR A 47 4.54 2.78 -11.40
N ASP A 48 3.51 3.47 -10.95
CA ASP A 48 3.61 4.88 -10.53
C ASP A 48 3.88 5.01 -9.05
N THR A 49 3.40 4.05 -8.24
CA THR A 49 3.55 4.08 -6.79
C THR A 49 3.94 2.73 -6.24
N VAL A 50 4.66 2.76 -5.13
CA VAL A 50 4.96 1.58 -4.32
C VAL A 50 4.65 1.94 -2.87
N VAL A 51 3.76 1.17 -2.25
CA VAL A 51 3.39 1.36 -0.85
C VAL A 51 3.72 0.08 -0.10
N VAL A 52 4.50 0.20 0.95
CA VAL A 52 4.77 -0.91 1.86
C VAL A 52 3.96 -0.65 3.12
N PHE A 53 3.07 -1.58 3.46
CA PHE A 53 2.22 -1.41 4.63
C PHE A 53 2.05 -2.71 5.39
N GLU A 54 1.61 -2.59 6.64
CA GLU A 54 1.29 -3.76 7.45
C GLU A 54 -0.19 -3.74 7.83
N ALA A 55 -0.76 -4.93 7.93
CA ALA A 55 -2.15 -5.14 8.31
C ALA A 55 -2.27 -6.49 9.03
N ALA A 56 -3.35 -6.68 9.78
CA ALA A 56 -3.55 -7.88 10.56
C ALA A 56 -3.67 -9.15 9.71
N ASN A 57 -4.29 -9.04 8.54
CA ASN A 57 -4.53 -10.16 7.64
C ASN A 57 -4.87 -9.66 6.23
N GLU A 58 -5.13 -10.59 5.31
CA GLU A 58 -5.42 -10.27 3.91
C GLU A 58 -6.71 -9.47 3.75
N LYS A 59 -7.71 -9.72 4.60
CA LYS A 59 -8.99 -8.98 4.53
C LYS A 59 -8.77 -7.51 4.86
N GLU A 60 -7.95 -7.23 5.85
CA GLU A 60 -7.60 -5.85 6.20
C GLU A 60 -6.78 -5.19 5.09
N ALA A 61 -5.85 -5.94 4.48
CA ALA A 61 -5.08 -5.44 3.34
C ALA A 61 -6.00 -5.11 2.15
N LEU A 62 -7.01 -5.94 1.91
CA LEU A 62 -7.99 -5.68 0.85
C LEU A 62 -8.74 -4.38 1.07
N LYS A 63 -9.03 -4.02 2.31
CA LYS A 63 -9.66 -2.73 2.62
C LYS A 63 -8.81 -1.57 2.14
N PHE A 64 -7.49 -1.68 2.26
CA PHE A 64 -6.59 -0.67 1.72
C PHE A 64 -6.75 -0.57 0.19
N SER A 65 -6.65 -1.69 -0.51
CA SER A 65 -6.77 -1.72 -1.98
C SER A 65 -8.09 -1.15 -2.45
N LEU A 66 -9.20 -1.53 -1.81
CA LEU A 66 -10.53 -1.02 -2.14
C LEU A 66 -10.65 0.47 -1.83
N GLY A 67 -10.06 0.91 -0.73
CA GLY A 67 -10.12 2.31 -0.32
C GLY A 67 -9.36 3.26 -1.22
N VAL A 68 -8.33 2.79 -1.94
CA VAL A 68 -7.55 3.62 -2.86
C VAL A 68 -7.91 3.36 -4.33
N ALA A 69 -8.87 2.49 -4.59
CA ALA A 69 -9.22 2.06 -5.95
C ALA A 69 -9.66 3.20 -6.87
N GLU A 70 -10.23 4.28 -6.33
CA GLU A 70 -10.61 5.43 -7.15
C GLU A 70 -9.40 6.18 -7.71
N PHE A 71 -8.24 6.12 -7.03
CA PHE A 71 -7.03 6.83 -7.43
C PHE A 71 -6.07 5.97 -8.23
N VAL A 72 -5.91 4.71 -7.83
CA VAL A 72 -4.91 3.82 -8.41
C VAL A 72 -5.46 2.41 -8.60
N ALA A 73 -5.02 1.77 -9.66
CA ALA A 73 -5.19 0.34 -9.85
C ALA A 73 -3.99 -0.34 -9.19
N THR A 74 -4.23 -1.27 -8.27
CA THR A 74 -3.16 -1.86 -7.47
C THR A 74 -2.96 -3.34 -7.73
N GLU A 75 -1.71 -3.78 -7.59
CA GLU A 75 -1.32 -5.17 -7.49
C GLU A 75 -0.65 -5.31 -6.12
N THR A 76 -1.24 -6.12 -5.25
CA THR A 76 -0.78 -6.22 -3.86
C THR A 76 -0.16 -7.58 -3.61
N LEU A 77 1.06 -7.57 -3.08
CA LEU A 77 1.85 -8.76 -2.80
C LEU A 77 1.98 -8.94 -1.29
N VAL A 78 1.93 -10.18 -0.83
CA VAL A 78 2.31 -10.50 0.55
C VAL A 78 3.84 -10.59 0.57
N ALA A 79 4.47 -9.87 1.49
CA ALA A 79 5.92 -9.82 1.60
C ALA A 79 6.38 -10.42 2.92
N ILE A 80 7.46 -11.20 2.85
CA ILE A 80 8.10 -11.76 4.03
C ILE A 80 9.50 -11.13 4.12
N PRO A 81 9.87 -10.52 5.25
CA PRO A 81 11.20 -9.96 5.41
C PRO A 81 12.26 -11.00 5.10
N ARG A 82 13.30 -10.58 4.36
CA ARG A 82 14.36 -11.52 3.95
C ARG A 82 14.97 -12.27 5.12
N GLN A 83 15.15 -11.61 6.26
CA GLN A 83 15.68 -12.22 7.46
C GLN A 83 14.85 -13.41 7.95
N GLU A 84 13.54 -13.34 7.79
CA GLU A 84 12.63 -14.43 8.13
C GLU A 84 12.60 -15.48 7.04
N ALA A 85 12.62 -15.05 5.78
CA ALA A 85 12.61 -15.98 4.65
C ALA A 85 13.82 -16.90 4.64
N ILE A 86 15.00 -16.39 4.98
CA ILE A 86 16.24 -17.16 5.07
C ILE A 86 16.12 -18.33 6.04
N LYS A 87 15.38 -18.15 7.12
CA LYS A 87 15.19 -19.20 8.14
C LYS A 87 14.38 -20.38 7.64
N LEU A 88 13.75 -20.26 6.48
CA LEU A 88 12.97 -21.34 5.87
C LEU A 88 13.83 -22.29 5.03
N LEU A 89 15.09 -21.95 4.79
CA LEU A 89 16.02 -22.76 3.99
C LEU A 89 16.60 -23.96 4.75
#